data_2209e16d33120bfc0b312b807ff62b11
#
_entry.id   2209e16d33120bfc0b312b807ff62b11
#
_cell.length_a   1.000
_cell.length_b   1.000
_cell.length_c   1.000
_cell.angle_alpha   90.00
_cell.angle_beta   90.00
_cell.angle_gamma   90.00
#
_symmetry.space_group_name_H-M   'P 1'
#
loop_
_entity.id
_entity.type
_entity.pdbx_description
1 polymer ?
#
loop_
_entity_poly.entity_id
_entity_poly.type
_entity_poly.pdbx_seq_one_letter_code
_entity_poly.pdbx_strand_id
1 'polypeptide(L)'
;ELDWYVTIFRGGEVEPRSGGAQSSWVGSPTAGFWSDRFWHPEGPHAGHGPDRLSRDLGYPELPGLSEAARVSLRSEGIQHEWLTVHGNHDALLQGTVAPNEHTRQLALGSKRVVDLAPGQMAYVALESAAQVGPGRYADREDSPSAPVPPDPARRLLAPGDLAARVVPMAGRGYWSRDVGEVRVIALDTVNAHG
;
A
#
# COMPACT_ATOMS: atom_id res chain seq x y z
N GLU A 1 1.26 6.74 4.33
CA GLU A 1 2.34 5.88 3.77
C GLU A 1 3.38 6.70 3.00
N LEU A 2 2.98 7.60 2.10
CA LEU A 2 3.94 8.43 1.36
C LEU A 2 4.85 9.27 2.28
N ASP A 3 4.30 9.85 3.34
CA ASP A 3 5.10 10.60 4.30
C ASP A 3 6.10 9.70 5.04
N TRP A 4 5.73 8.46 5.36
CA TRP A 4 6.66 7.49 5.95
C TRP A 4 7.78 7.14 4.99
N TYR A 5 7.44 6.86 3.72
CA TYR A 5 8.42 6.61 2.68
C TYR A 5 9.45 7.76 2.59
N VAL A 6 8.98 8.99 2.45
CA VAL A 6 9.85 10.17 2.37
C VAL A 6 10.71 10.34 3.64
N THR A 7 10.13 10.08 4.82
CA THR A 7 10.84 10.14 6.10
C THR A 7 11.92 9.07 6.20
N ILE A 8 11.65 7.84 5.76
CA ILE A 8 12.66 6.78 5.74
C ILE A 8 13.87 7.17 4.88
N PHE A 9 13.63 7.74 3.71
CA PHE A 9 14.71 8.13 2.79
C PHE A 9 15.48 9.39 3.25
N ARG A 10 14.82 10.34 3.90
CA ARG A 10 15.42 11.58 4.39
C ARG A 10 16.02 11.48 5.80
N GLY A 11 15.67 10.47 6.53
CA GLY A 11 15.94 10.34 7.95
C GLY A 11 14.84 10.97 8.81
N GLY A 12 14.52 10.30 9.90
CA GLY A 12 13.51 10.74 10.85
C GLY A 12 12.79 9.59 11.52
N GLU A 13 11.78 9.93 12.31
CA GLU A 13 10.95 8.94 12.99
C GLU A 13 9.70 8.61 12.17
N VAL A 14 9.39 7.33 12.09
CA VAL A 14 8.19 6.80 11.44
C VAL A 14 7.40 6.03 12.47
N GLU A 15 6.13 6.38 12.60
CA GLU A 15 5.17 5.70 13.46
C GLU A 15 4.03 5.15 12.60
N PRO A 16 4.02 3.84 12.29
CA PRO A 16 2.96 3.23 11.51
C PRO A 16 1.62 3.26 12.27
N ARG A 17 0.63 3.94 11.70
CA ARG A 17 -0.70 4.11 12.31
C ARG A 17 -1.79 4.02 11.24
N SER A 18 -2.98 3.58 11.62
CA SER A 18 -4.13 3.53 10.73
C SER A 18 -5.01 4.79 10.76
N GLY A 19 -4.67 5.76 11.57
CA GLY A 19 -5.32 7.07 11.65
C GLY A 19 -5.20 7.68 13.04
N GLY A 20 -5.03 9.01 13.11
CA GLY A 20 -4.91 9.76 14.35
C GLY A 20 -3.67 9.43 15.19
N ALA A 21 -3.29 10.35 16.05
CA ALA A 21 -2.05 10.24 16.85
C ALA A 21 -2.07 9.13 17.90
N GLN A 22 -3.25 8.64 18.27
CA GLN A 22 -3.44 7.63 19.32
C GLN A 22 -3.80 6.24 18.77
N SER A 23 -3.88 6.06 17.44
CA SER A 23 -4.27 4.78 16.86
C SER A 23 -3.07 3.84 16.69
N SER A 24 -3.32 2.55 16.91
CA SER A 24 -2.43 1.49 16.46
C SER A 24 -2.62 1.25 14.96
N TRP A 25 -1.68 0.55 14.36
CA TRP A 25 -1.84 0.07 12.99
C TRP A 25 -2.87 -1.07 12.94
N VAL A 26 -3.78 -1.01 11.97
CA VAL A 26 -4.82 -2.01 11.71
C VAL A 26 -4.77 -2.40 10.23
N GLY A 27 -4.81 -3.68 9.94
CA GLY A 27 -4.82 -4.20 8.57
C GLY A 27 -5.02 -5.72 8.55
N SER A 28 -5.01 -6.31 7.36
CA SER A 28 -5.22 -7.75 7.17
C SER A 28 -4.36 -8.64 8.07
N PRO A 29 -3.05 -8.37 8.28
CA PRO A 29 -2.24 -9.19 9.18
C PRO A 29 -2.68 -9.17 10.65
N THR A 30 -3.37 -8.11 11.10
CA THR A 30 -3.87 -8.03 12.49
C THR A 30 -5.25 -8.65 12.67
N ALA A 31 -5.93 -8.96 11.58
CA ALA A 31 -7.29 -9.49 11.57
C ALA A 31 -7.37 -11.00 11.32
N GLY A 32 -6.21 -11.68 11.20
CA GLY A 32 -6.16 -13.12 10.93
C GLY A 32 -6.53 -13.48 9.48
N PHE A 33 -6.41 -12.54 8.55
CA PHE A 33 -6.62 -12.81 7.13
C PHE A 33 -5.72 -13.94 6.65
N TRP A 34 -6.28 -14.89 5.91
CA TRP A 34 -5.55 -15.96 5.25
C TRP A 34 -5.96 -16.09 3.78
N SER A 35 -4.96 -16.22 2.92
CA SER A 35 -5.15 -16.64 1.53
C SER A 35 -3.88 -17.31 1.02
N ASP A 36 -4.00 -18.47 0.41
CA ASP A 36 -2.89 -19.23 -0.22
C ASP A 36 -2.14 -18.41 -1.31
N ARG A 37 -2.70 -17.31 -1.78
CA ARG A 37 -2.15 -16.47 -2.85
C ARG A 37 -1.22 -15.36 -2.36
N PHE A 38 -1.21 -15.10 -1.07
CA PHE A 38 -0.37 -14.06 -0.46
C PHE A 38 0.67 -14.71 0.44
N TRP A 39 1.84 -14.11 0.47
CA TRP A 39 2.88 -14.52 1.38
C TRP A 39 2.50 -14.19 2.83
N HIS A 40 2.61 -15.19 3.68
CA HIS A 40 2.38 -15.08 5.12
C HIS A 40 3.70 -15.27 5.87
N PRO A 41 4.43 -14.18 6.18
CA PRO A 41 5.75 -14.27 6.79
C PRO A 41 5.75 -14.92 8.17
N GLU A 42 4.64 -14.89 8.88
CA GLU A 42 4.51 -15.54 10.19
C GLU A 42 4.46 -17.09 10.11
N GLY A 43 4.48 -17.63 8.90
CA GLY A 43 4.33 -19.06 8.68
C GLY A 43 2.87 -19.51 8.58
N PRO A 44 2.64 -20.83 8.65
CA PRO A 44 1.30 -21.40 8.53
C PRO A 44 0.32 -20.86 9.56
N HIS A 45 -0.84 -20.43 9.10
CA HIS A 45 -1.92 -20.00 9.99
C HIS A 45 -2.72 -21.21 10.49
N ALA A 46 -3.34 -21.09 11.69
CA ALA A 46 -4.09 -22.16 12.31
C ALA A 46 -5.11 -22.80 11.34
N GLY A 47 -4.99 -24.10 11.09
CA GLY A 47 -5.83 -24.85 10.17
C GLY A 47 -5.42 -24.81 8.70
N HIS A 48 -4.35 -24.09 8.35
CA HIS A 48 -3.81 -24.01 6.99
C HIS A 48 -2.37 -24.51 6.95
N GLY A 49 -1.94 -24.98 5.78
CA GLY A 49 -0.54 -25.25 5.48
C GLY A 49 0.22 -23.98 5.08
N PRO A 50 1.48 -24.09 4.62
CA PRO A 50 2.21 -22.97 4.05
C PRO A 50 1.47 -22.38 2.84
N ASP A 51 1.54 -21.06 2.68
CA ASP A 51 1.01 -20.39 1.49
C ASP A 51 1.79 -20.81 0.23
N ARG A 52 1.24 -20.51 -0.93
CA ARG A 52 1.82 -20.90 -2.22
C ARG A 52 3.21 -20.30 -2.44
N LEU A 53 3.47 -19.09 -2.01
CA LEU A 53 4.75 -18.41 -2.23
C LEU A 53 5.84 -19.07 -1.39
N SER A 54 5.53 -19.43 -0.15
CA SER A 54 6.44 -20.19 0.72
C SER A 54 6.67 -21.61 0.20
N ARG A 55 5.59 -22.33 -0.16
CA ARG A 55 5.63 -23.72 -0.61
C ARG A 55 6.31 -23.91 -1.98
N ASP A 56 5.92 -23.10 -2.98
CA ASP A 56 6.30 -23.32 -4.38
C ASP A 56 7.51 -22.47 -4.82
N LEU A 57 7.72 -21.32 -4.17
CA LEU A 57 8.77 -20.35 -4.53
C LEU A 57 9.84 -20.18 -3.46
N GLY A 58 9.72 -20.85 -2.31
CA GLY A 58 10.71 -20.82 -1.24
C GLY A 58 10.79 -19.48 -0.51
N TYR A 59 9.70 -18.72 -0.44
CA TYR A 59 9.66 -17.51 0.39
C TYR A 59 9.87 -17.89 1.85
N PRO A 60 10.73 -17.16 2.59
CA PRO A 60 11.08 -17.51 3.94
C PRO A 60 9.95 -17.27 4.93
N GLU A 61 9.90 -18.07 5.99
CA GLU A 61 9.15 -17.73 7.18
C GLU A 61 9.99 -16.77 8.02
N LEU A 62 9.38 -15.68 8.46
CA LEU A 62 10.01 -14.61 9.26
C LEU A 62 9.09 -14.26 10.44
N PRO A 63 9.00 -15.13 11.45
CA PRO A 63 8.15 -14.89 12.61
C PRO A 63 8.49 -13.57 13.30
N GLY A 64 7.47 -12.77 13.61
CA GLY A 64 7.62 -11.43 14.19
C GLY A 64 7.79 -10.30 13.18
N LEU A 65 7.87 -10.59 11.87
CA LEU A 65 8.02 -9.54 10.86
C LEU A 65 6.83 -8.58 10.85
N SER A 66 5.61 -9.10 10.91
CA SER A 66 4.39 -8.28 10.92
C SER A 66 4.31 -7.39 12.16
N GLU A 67 4.83 -7.82 13.28
CA GLU A 67 4.92 -7.01 14.50
C GLU A 67 6.02 -5.95 14.36
N ALA A 68 7.20 -6.35 13.93
CA ALA A 68 8.34 -5.45 13.72
C ALA A 68 8.03 -4.33 12.71
N ALA A 69 7.24 -4.63 11.67
CA ALA A 69 6.81 -3.64 10.68
C ALA A 69 5.81 -2.59 11.20
N ARG A 70 5.26 -2.78 12.39
CA ARG A 70 4.23 -1.90 12.99
C ARG A 70 4.73 -1.05 14.16
N VAL A 71 5.95 -1.27 14.61
CA VAL A 71 6.55 -0.47 15.67
C VAL A 71 7.15 0.81 15.12
N SER A 72 7.26 1.83 15.98
CA SER A 72 7.98 3.05 15.61
C SER A 72 9.43 2.74 15.33
N LEU A 73 9.96 3.36 14.30
CA LEU A 73 11.36 3.24 13.91
C LEU A 73 11.98 4.60 13.64
N ARG A 74 13.27 4.70 13.86
CA ARG A 74 14.09 5.84 13.44
C ARG A 74 14.98 5.44 12.28
N SER A 75 14.83 6.15 11.17
CA SER A 75 15.70 5.99 10.01
C SER A 75 16.81 7.03 10.05
N GLU A 76 18.02 6.64 9.69
CA GLU A 76 19.15 7.56 9.49
C GLU A 76 19.09 8.24 8.11
N GLY A 77 18.20 7.78 7.24
CA GLY A 77 18.07 8.26 5.86
C GLY A 77 19.15 7.68 4.94
N ILE A 78 19.00 7.95 3.66
CA ILE A 78 20.01 7.64 2.64
C ILE A 78 21.05 8.75 2.65
N GLN A 79 22.30 8.42 2.99
CA GLN A 79 23.42 9.38 3.09
C GLN A 79 23.99 9.82 1.73
N HIS A 80 23.30 9.51 0.65
CA HIS A 80 23.65 9.87 -0.71
C HIS A 80 22.48 10.56 -1.40
N GLU A 81 22.77 11.28 -2.47
CA GLU A 81 21.71 11.79 -3.33
C GLU A 81 20.93 10.61 -3.94
N TRP A 82 19.62 10.68 -3.86
CA TRP A 82 18.72 9.67 -4.39
C TRP A 82 17.64 10.30 -5.26
N LEU A 83 17.22 9.56 -6.25
CA LEU A 83 16.16 9.91 -7.17
C LEU A 83 15.17 8.77 -7.22
N THR A 84 13.92 9.10 -7.34
CA THR A 84 12.85 8.10 -7.41
C THR A 84 11.84 8.43 -8.51
N VAL A 85 11.08 7.44 -8.89
CA VAL A 85 9.90 7.55 -9.75
C VAL A 85 8.84 6.64 -9.13
N HIS A 86 7.58 7.05 -9.17
CA HIS A 86 6.51 6.21 -8.69
C HIS A 86 6.17 5.10 -9.70
N GLY A 87 5.70 3.98 -9.19
CA GLY A 87 5.20 2.86 -9.99
C GLY A 87 3.67 2.75 -9.91
N ASN A 88 3.10 1.86 -10.70
CA ASN A 88 1.66 1.61 -10.67
C ASN A 88 1.15 1.10 -9.31
N HIS A 89 1.97 0.36 -8.57
CA HIS A 89 1.60 -0.15 -7.24
C HIS A 89 1.54 0.94 -6.16
N ASP A 90 2.06 2.12 -6.42
CA ASP A 90 1.92 3.28 -5.53
C ASP A 90 0.54 3.95 -5.62
N ALA A 91 -0.27 3.55 -6.60
CA ALA A 91 -1.63 4.02 -6.78
C ALA A 91 -2.66 3.02 -6.21
N LEU A 92 -3.90 3.49 -6.03
CA LEU A 92 -4.99 2.66 -5.50
C LEU A 92 -5.17 1.39 -6.34
N LEU A 93 -5.34 0.26 -5.66
CA LEU A 93 -5.45 -1.06 -6.28
C LEU A 93 -4.34 -1.31 -7.32
N GLN A 94 -3.12 -0.95 -6.97
CA GLN A 94 -1.94 -1.15 -7.81
C GLN A 94 -2.04 -0.44 -9.19
N GLY A 95 -2.73 0.70 -9.22
CA GLY A 95 -2.94 1.45 -10.47
C GLY A 95 -3.96 0.84 -11.43
N THR A 96 -4.74 -0.13 -10.98
CA THR A 96 -5.76 -0.77 -11.83
C THR A 96 -7.13 -0.10 -11.75
N VAL A 97 -7.38 0.69 -10.70
CA VAL A 97 -8.64 1.39 -10.50
C VAL A 97 -8.40 2.85 -10.16
N ALA A 98 -9.00 3.75 -10.92
CA ALA A 98 -8.95 5.17 -10.63
C ALA A 98 -9.68 5.49 -9.30
N PRO A 99 -9.13 6.38 -8.47
CA PRO A 99 -9.82 6.87 -7.29
C PRO A 99 -11.15 7.56 -7.66
N ASN A 100 -12.19 7.21 -6.97
CA ASN A 100 -13.50 7.82 -7.10
C ASN A 100 -14.01 8.29 -5.74
N GLU A 101 -15.18 8.93 -5.69
CA GLU A 101 -15.72 9.51 -4.45
C GLU A 101 -15.90 8.45 -3.36
N HIS A 102 -16.39 7.27 -3.71
CA HIS A 102 -16.60 6.20 -2.75
C HIS A 102 -15.26 5.71 -2.13
N THR A 103 -14.26 5.41 -2.96
CA THR A 103 -12.95 4.97 -2.47
C THR A 103 -12.24 6.06 -1.67
N ARG A 104 -12.46 7.34 -1.99
CA ARG A 104 -11.97 8.47 -1.18
C ARG A 104 -12.63 8.51 0.19
N GLN A 105 -13.95 8.37 0.25
CA GLN A 105 -14.69 8.33 1.53
C GLN A 105 -14.29 7.12 2.37
N LEU A 106 -14.15 5.96 1.76
CA LEU A 106 -13.66 4.76 2.45
C LEU A 106 -12.25 4.96 3.03
N ALA A 107 -11.35 5.56 2.27
CA ALA A 107 -9.99 5.82 2.74
C ALA A 107 -9.97 6.75 3.96
N LEU A 108 -10.81 7.79 3.97
CA LEU A 108 -10.88 8.78 5.05
C LEU A 108 -11.72 8.32 6.25
N GLY A 109 -12.59 7.33 6.05
CA GLY A 109 -13.65 6.94 6.97
C GLY A 109 -13.20 6.24 8.24
N SER A 110 -14.18 5.72 8.97
CA SER A 110 -13.98 5.08 10.29
C SER A 110 -13.88 3.56 10.23
N LYS A 111 -13.85 2.98 9.04
CA LYS A 111 -13.75 1.52 8.82
C LYS A 111 -12.59 1.21 7.89
N ARG A 112 -11.91 0.12 8.15
CA ARG A 112 -10.91 -0.47 7.27
C ARG A 112 -11.33 -1.90 6.96
N VAL A 113 -11.50 -2.21 5.69
CA VAL A 113 -11.71 -3.60 5.24
C VAL A 113 -10.40 -4.36 5.49
N VAL A 114 -10.50 -5.48 6.19
CA VAL A 114 -9.33 -6.27 6.63
C VAL A 114 -9.32 -7.69 6.04
N ASP A 115 -10.42 -8.09 5.41
CA ASP A 115 -10.56 -9.37 4.73
C ASP A 115 -11.58 -9.27 3.59
N LEU A 116 -11.66 -10.31 2.78
CA LEU A 116 -12.64 -10.42 1.71
C LEU A 116 -13.97 -10.96 2.24
N ALA A 117 -15.05 -10.55 1.61
CA ALA A 117 -16.34 -11.16 1.89
C ALA A 117 -16.32 -12.67 1.60
N PRO A 118 -17.10 -13.48 2.34
CA PRO A 118 -17.15 -14.92 2.13
C PRO A 118 -17.39 -15.29 0.66
N GLY A 119 -16.57 -16.22 0.14
CA GLY A 119 -16.65 -16.67 -1.25
C GLY A 119 -16.08 -15.70 -2.29
N GLN A 120 -15.56 -14.56 -1.87
CA GLN A 120 -14.93 -13.60 -2.78
C GLN A 120 -13.43 -13.87 -2.89
N MET A 121 -12.95 -13.99 -4.12
CA MET A 121 -11.51 -14.11 -4.39
C MET A 121 -10.92 -12.75 -4.72
N ALA A 122 -9.69 -12.50 -4.29
CA ALA A 122 -9.03 -11.20 -4.45
C ALA A 122 -9.02 -10.68 -5.90
N TYR A 123 -8.77 -11.55 -6.87
CA TYR A 123 -8.76 -11.13 -8.28
C TYR A 123 -10.16 -10.79 -8.82
N VAL A 124 -11.20 -11.54 -8.40
CA VAL A 124 -12.59 -11.25 -8.77
C VAL A 124 -13.02 -9.92 -8.18
N ALA A 125 -12.53 -9.63 -7.00
CA ALA A 125 -12.72 -8.38 -6.34
C ALA A 125 -12.09 -7.22 -7.14
N LEU A 126 -10.86 -7.37 -7.61
CA LEU A 126 -10.18 -6.38 -8.44
C LEU A 126 -10.89 -6.17 -9.78
N GLU A 127 -11.27 -7.25 -10.46
CA GLU A 127 -12.03 -7.17 -11.71
C GLU A 127 -13.40 -6.50 -11.52
N SER A 128 -14.11 -6.85 -10.45
CA SER A 128 -15.39 -6.23 -10.14
C SER A 128 -15.27 -4.74 -9.86
N ALA A 129 -14.22 -4.31 -9.18
CA ALA A 129 -13.95 -2.90 -8.93
C ALA A 129 -13.66 -2.14 -10.24
N ALA A 130 -12.97 -2.76 -11.18
CA ALA A 130 -12.66 -2.17 -12.49
C ALA A 130 -13.89 -2.08 -13.42
N GLN A 131 -14.79 -3.08 -13.39
CA GLN A 131 -15.89 -3.20 -14.35
C GLN A 131 -17.21 -2.59 -13.86
N VAL A 132 -17.46 -2.57 -12.57
CA VAL A 132 -18.81 -2.30 -12.01
C VAL A 132 -18.90 -0.94 -11.32
N GLY A 133 -17.83 -0.19 -11.35
CA GLY A 133 -17.75 1.07 -10.60
C GLY A 133 -17.61 0.85 -9.09
N PRO A 134 -17.46 1.94 -8.37
CA PRO A 134 -16.82 1.99 -7.07
C PRO A 134 -17.57 1.39 -5.89
N GLY A 135 -18.85 1.15 -6.00
CA GLY A 135 -19.67 0.82 -4.84
C GLY A 135 -19.73 -0.66 -4.48
N ARG A 136 -19.42 -1.56 -5.38
CA ARG A 136 -19.70 -2.99 -5.14
C ARG A 136 -18.58 -3.81 -4.53
N TYR A 137 -17.38 -3.26 -4.49
CA TYR A 137 -16.23 -4.02 -4.01
C TYR A 137 -15.92 -3.79 -2.54
N ALA A 138 -15.89 -2.53 -2.15
CA ALA A 138 -15.54 -2.17 -0.77
C ALA A 138 -16.77 -2.06 0.16
N ASP A 139 -17.98 -2.10 -0.40
CA ASP A 139 -19.25 -1.89 0.28
C ASP A 139 -20.07 -3.14 0.51
N ARG A 140 -19.50 -4.28 0.33
CA ARG A 140 -20.23 -5.45 0.81
C ARG A 140 -20.34 -5.33 2.32
N GLU A 141 -21.55 -5.26 2.82
CA GLU A 141 -21.85 -5.18 4.26
C GLU A 141 -21.25 -6.36 5.03
N ASP A 142 -21.04 -7.48 4.34
CA ASP A 142 -20.47 -8.71 4.87
C ASP A 142 -18.93 -8.78 4.79
N SER A 143 -18.26 -7.75 4.26
CA SER A 143 -16.77 -7.71 4.27
C SER A 143 -16.26 -7.46 5.69
N PRO A 144 -15.42 -8.34 6.22
CA PRO A 144 -14.81 -8.14 7.53
C PRO A 144 -14.06 -6.82 7.59
N SER A 145 -14.38 -6.02 8.58
CA SER A 145 -13.76 -4.70 8.74
C SER A 145 -13.45 -4.42 10.20
N ALA A 146 -12.42 -3.61 10.42
CA ALA A 146 -12.04 -3.13 11.74
C ALA A 146 -12.30 -1.62 11.87
N PRO A 147 -12.68 -1.14 13.05
CA PRO A 147 -12.82 0.29 13.30
C PRO A 147 -11.45 0.97 13.29
N VAL A 148 -11.36 2.13 12.67
CA VAL A 148 -10.19 3.01 12.69
C VAL A 148 -10.65 4.46 12.88
N PRO A 149 -9.86 5.31 13.54
CA PRO A 149 -10.19 6.74 13.61
C PRO A 149 -10.20 7.34 12.21
N PRO A 150 -11.20 8.19 11.85
CA PRO A 150 -11.15 8.97 10.62
C PRO A 150 -9.89 9.82 10.58
N ASP A 151 -9.23 9.89 9.42
CA ASP A 151 -7.98 10.64 9.30
C ASP A 151 -7.82 11.24 7.89
N PRO A 152 -7.79 12.58 7.77
CA PRO A 152 -7.56 13.25 6.49
C PRO A 152 -6.22 12.90 5.84
N ALA A 153 -5.22 12.47 6.63
CA ALA A 153 -3.92 12.06 6.11
C ALA A 153 -3.98 10.76 5.28
N ARG A 154 -5.06 9.98 5.40
CA ARG A 154 -5.31 8.79 4.59
C ARG A 154 -5.92 9.08 3.22
N ARG A 155 -6.00 10.34 2.82
CA ARG A 155 -6.52 10.69 1.50
C ARG A 155 -5.78 9.96 0.39
N LEU A 156 -6.52 9.54 -0.61
CA LEU A 156 -5.93 8.99 -1.83
C LEU A 156 -5.24 10.12 -2.61
N LEU A 157 -4.04 9.84 -3.07
CA LEU A 157 -3.20 10.80 -3.77
C LEU A 157 -3.43 10.70 -5.28
N ALA A 158 -3.47 11.83 -5.95
CA ALA A 158 -3.40 11.88 -7.40
C ALA A 158 -1.94 11.66 -7.87
N PRO A 159 -1.71 11.21 -9.11
CA PRO A 159 -0.35 11.06 -9.65
C PRO A 159 0.51 12.30 -9.51
N GLY A 160 -0.06 13.50 -9.67
CA GLY A 160 0.65 14.76 -9.45
C GLY A 160 1.08 15.02 -8.00
N ASP A 161 0.31 14.56 -7.02
CA ASP A 161 0.68 14.64 -5.60
C ASP A 161 1.91 13.77 -5.30
N LEU A 162 1.96 12.56 -5.87
CA LEU A 162 3.10 11.65 -5.76
C LEU A 162 4.34 12.27 -6.39
N ALA A 163 4.23 12.70 -7.64
CA ALA A 163 5.33 13.34 -8.36
C ALA A 163 5.89 14.55 -7.61
N ALA A 164 5.03 15.41 -7.06
CA ALA A 164 5.45 16.60 -6.31
C ALA A 164 6.22 16.27 -5.03
N ARG A 165 5.96 15.12 -4.41
CA ARG A 165 6.57 14.74 -3.12
C ARG A 165 7.86 13.94 -3.28
N VAL A 166 7.97 13.11 -4.29
CA VAL A 166 9.05 12.12 -4.41
C VAL A 166 9.96 12.34 -5.62
N VAL A 167 9.53 13.12 -6.61
CA VAL A 167 10.34 13.41 -7.80
C VAL A 167 10.95 14.81 -7.68
N PRO A 168 12.27 14.96 -7.81
CA PRO A 168 12.96 16.25 -7.64
C PRO A 168 12.58 17.31 -8.67
N MET A 169 12.04 16.90 -9.80
CA MET A 169 11.67 17.78 -10.91
C MET A 169 10.17 18.01 -10.93
N ALA A 170 9.76 19.07 -10.27
CA ALA A 170 8.39 19.45 -9.96
C ALA A 170 7.35 19.10 -11.05
N GLY A 171 6.36 18.32 -10.64
CA GLY A 171 5.08 18.17 -11.32
C GLY A 171 5.02 17.17 -12.48
N ARG A 172 6.08 16.42 -12.76
CA ARG A 172 6.09 15.36 -13.78
C ARG A 172 6.47 14.02 -13.19
N GLY A 173 5.79 12.95 -13.58
CA GLY A 173 6.10 11.58 -13.14
C GLY A 173 7.36 10.99 -13.82
N TYR A 174 7.98 11.69 -14.75
CA TYR A 174 9.18 11.25 -15.46
C TYR A 174 10.29 12.31 -15.42
N TRP A 175 11.54 11.86 -15.50
CA TRP A 175 12.70 12.74 -15.48
C TRP A 175 13.90 12.09 -16.20
N SER A 176 14.89 12.91 -16.55
CA SER A 176 16.19 12.41 -16.95
C SER A 176 17.30 13.23 -16.28
N ARG A 177 18.42 12.58 -15.99
CA ARG A 177 19.58 13.19 -15.38
C ARG A 177 20.86 12.52 -15.86
N ASP A 178 21.90 13.32 -16.08
CA ASP A 178 23.23 12.82 -16.35
C ASP A 178 23.97 12.56 -15.02
N VAL A 179 24.55 11.37 -14.87
CA VAL A 179 25.37 10.96 -13.74
C VAL A 179 26.71 10.49 -14.30
N GLY A 180 27.71 11.36 -14.24
CA GLY A 180 28.95 11.14 -14.98
C GLY A 180 28.69 11.07 -16.49
N GLU A 181 29.12 9.99 -17.13
CA GLU A 181 28.95 9.75 -18.57
C GLU A 181 27.63 9.01 -18.90
N VAL A 182 26.82 8.68 -17.90
CA VAL A 182 25.58 7.93 -18.07
C VAL A 182 24.37 8.85 -17.94
N ARG A 183 23.47 8.79 -18.93
CA ARG A 183 22.16 9.41 -18.81
C ARG A 183 21.15 8.43 -18.25
N VAL A 184 20.61 8.73 -17.08
CA VAL A 184 19.52 8.01 -16.46
C VAL A 184 18.20 8.64 -16.93
N ILE A 185 17.29 7.81 -17.42
CA ILE A 185 15.94 8.20 -17.82
C ILE A 185 14.96 7.39 -16.98
N ALA A 186 14.17 8.07 -16.19
CA ALA A 186 13.07 7.47 -15.45
C ALA A 186 11.74 7.78 -16.15
N LEU A 187 10.98 6.74 -16.45
CA LEU A 187 9.72 6.85 -17.17
C LEU A 187 8.55 6.59 -16.21
N ASP A 188 7.57 7.45 -16.29
CA ASP A 188 6.26 7.18 -15.72
C ASP A 188 5.47 6.32 -16.72
N THR A 189 5.27 5.06 -16.35
CA THR A 189 4.49 4.11 -17.17
C THR A 189 3.10 3.86 -16.58
N VAL A 190 2.71 4.62 -15.56
CA VAL A 190 1.39 4.55 -14.97
C VAL A 190 0.37 5.19 -15.89
N ASN A 191 -0.75 4.51 -16.11
CA ASN A 191 -1.83 5.06 -16.90
C ASN A 191 -2.39 6.33 -16.24
N ALA A 192 -2.65 7.38 -17.03
CA ALA A 192 -3.24 8.63 -16.55
C ALA A 192 -4.62 8.48 -15.86
N HIS A 193 -5.25 7.34 -16.04
CA HIS A 193 -6.56 7.04 -15.47
C HIS A 193 -6.49 6.09 -14.25
N GLY A 194 -5.32 5.75 -13.76
CA GLY A 194 -5.08 4.88 -12.62
C GLY A 194 -4.65 3.49 -13.00
#